data_a08656af63f15d829308e0cf2f37d591
#
_entry.id   a08656af63f15d829308e0cf2f37d591
#
_cell.length_a   1.000
_cell.length_b   1.000
_cell.length_c   1.000
_cell.angle_alpha   90.00
_cell.angle_beta   90.00
_cell.angle_gamma   90.00
#
_symmetry.space_group_name_H-M   'P 1'
#
loop_
_entity.id
_entity.type
_entity.pdbx_description
1 polymer ?
#
loop_
_entity_poly.entity_id
_entity_poly.type
_entity_poly.pdbx_seq_one_letter_code
_entity_poly.pdbx_strand_id
1 'polypeptide(L)'
;MNSLQTALWIKKQIFMKNNCDQDSQLSKQIVQWYLKNGRSDLPWRKNVTAYRVWISEIMLQQTQVKTVIPFFKKFIDRYPNLKSLSSANEEEILALWTGLGFYRRAINIHKAKEIILSDFKNRFPKSFDDIVRLPGIGESTAGAIMSIAYQIPYPILDANVKRVISRYESVGNDSTHKSNKKLWALSNKHTPSKNIFSYTQGIMDLGATICHNSKPNCGICPLQDDCKSAFKVITSKKETKKQNPTKKINFVLARSNDSFLLFKKLEESFWEGLWTPLELDPNHPLPWKDDIETIEEINIKHKLSHLNLDIKVNIYEYKKIFKLKTNEKYKWVNKSNIDKFGMPKPIKSIIEKS
;
A
#
# COMPACT_ATOMS: atom_id res chain seq x y z
N MET A 1 -4.21 21.04 -25.17
CA MET A 1 -5.32 20.20 -24.67
C MET A 1 -6.35 20.06 -25.78
N ASN A 2 -6.64 18.81 -26.21
CA ASN A 2 -7.57 18.56 -27.31
C ASN A 2 -9.02 18.91 -26.89
N SER A 3 -9.78 19.54 -27.77
CA SER A 3 -11.19 19.96 -27.56
C SER A 3 -12.12 18.84 -27.04
N LEU A 4 -11.84 17.59 -27.38
CA LEU A 4 -12.54 16.40 -26.88
C LEU A 4 -12.28 16.14 -25.38
N GLN A 5 -11.09 16.38 -24.88
CA GLN A 5 -10.75 16.20 -23.45
C GLN A 5 -11.41 17.30 -22.60
N THR A 6 -11.44 18.53 -23.12
CA THR A 6 -12.14 19.66 -22.47
C THR A 6 -13.65 19.43 -22.42
N ALA A 7 -14.25 18.90 -23.49
CA ALA A 7 -15.68 18.58 -23.53
C ALA A 7 -16.06 17.41 -22.61
N LEU A 8 -15.22 16.39 -22.49
CA LEU A 8 -15.38 15.30 -21.53
C LEU A 8 -15.22 15.78 -20.08
N TRP A 9 -14.27 16.67 -19.81
CA TRP A 9 -14.09 17.29 -18.50
C TRP A 9 -15.28 18.16 -18.11
N ILE A 10 -15.78 19.01 -19.03
CA ILE A 10 -16.97 19.84 -18.82
C ILE A 10 -18.22 18.98 -18.62
N LYS A 11 -18.42 17.91 -19.41
CA LYS A 11 -19.51 16.94 -19.20
C LYS A 11 -19.41 16.23 -17.84
N LYS A 12 -18.21 15.88 -17.41
CA LYS A 12 -17.96 15.27 -16.09
C LYS A 12 -18.21 16.25 -14.94
N GLN A 13 -17.85 17.52 -15.11
CA GLN A 13 -18.14 18.61 -14.15
C GLN A 13 -19.64 18.95 -14.10
N ILE A 14 -20.32 19.00 -15.24
CA ILE A 14 -21.76 19.23 -15.31
C ILE A 14 -22.53 18.04 -14.74
N PHE A 15 -22.10 16.81 -15.01
CA PHE A 15 -22.68 15.61 -14.42
C PHE A 15 -22.51 15.55 -12.90
N MET A 16 -21.37 16.04 -12.39
CA MET A 16 -21.14 16.18 -10.94
C MET A 16 -21.97 17.31 -10.32
N LYS A 17 -22.19 18.44 -11.02
CA LYS A 17 -22.99 19.57 -10.52
C LYS A 17 -24.49 19.30 -10.50
N ASN A 18 -25.01 18.59 -11.48
CA ASN A 18 -26.47 18.41 -11.61
C ASN A 18 -27.09 17.37 -10.68
N ASN A 19 -26.29 16.64 -9.88
CA ASN A 19 -26.76 15.65 -8.90
C ASN A 19 -26.54 16.07 -7.43
N CYS A 20 -26.19 17.33 -7.15
CA CYS A 20 -25.73 17.77 -5.83
C CYS A 20 -26.72 18.62 -5.03
N ASP A 21 -28.00 18.68 -5.38
CA ASP A 21 -28.92 19.56 -4.63
C ASP A 21 -29.48 19.00 -3.33
N GLN A 22 -29.31 17.71 -3.03
CA GLN A 22 -29.56 17.16 -1.68
C GLN A 22 -28.57 16.07 -1.33
N ASP A 23 -27.79 16.28 -0.25
CA ASP A 23 -26.97 15.25 0.35
C ASP A 23 -27.83 14.02 0.70
N SER A 24 -27.41 12.82 0.31
CA SER A 24 -28.15 11.58 0.53
C SER A 24 -28.31 11.28 2.03
N GLN A 25 -29.35 10.51 2.40
CA GLN A 25 -29.55 10.09 3.79
C GLN A 25 -28.32 9.35 4.33
N LEU A 26 -27.73 8.46 3.52
CA LEU A 26 -26.48 7.76 3.86
C LEU A 26 -25.36 8.73 4.23
N SER A 27 -25.13 9.77 3.41
CA SER A 27 -24.05 10.72 3.68
C SER A 27 -24.28 11.53 4.94
N LYS A 28 -25.51 11.97 5.21
CA LYS A 28 -25.89 12.69 6.44
C LYS A 28 -25.63 11.83 7.69
N GLN A 29 -26.07 10.57 7.68
CA GLN A 29 -25.88 9.63 8.78
C GLN A 29 -24.39 9.34 9.04
N ILE A 30 -23.60 9.13 7.98
CA ILE A 30 -22.13 8.89 8.09
C ILE A 30 -21.43 10.11 8.67
N VAL A 31 -21.73 11.33 8.20
CA VAL A 31 -21.14 12.57 8.71
C VAL A 31 -21.44 12.74 10.20
N GLN A 32 -22.71 12.60 10.61
CA GLN A 32 -23.12 12.72 12.00
C GLN A 32 -22.43 11.68 12.91
N TRP A 33 -22.34 10.43 12.42
CA TRP A 33 -21.66 9.36 13.14
C TRP A 33 -20.16 9.63 13.27
N TYR A 34 -19.51 10.07 12.20
CA TYR A 34 -18.07 10.35 12.18
C TYR A 34 -17.68 11.45 13.16
N LEU A 35 -18.48 12.51 13.27
CA LEU A 35 -18.22 13.61 14.20
C LEU A 35 -18.20 13.16 15.66
N LYS A 36 -18.90 12.08 16.01
CA LYS A 36 -18.97 11.51 17.36
C LYS A 36 -18.01 10.35 17.59
N ASN A 37 -17.77 9.53 16.58
CA ASN A 37 -17.13 8.22 16.70
C ASN A 37 -15.92 8.02 15.77
N GLY A 38 -15.55 9.02 14.97
CA GLY A 38 -14.43 8.96 14.04
C GLY A 38 -13.10 8.75 14.77
N ARG A 39 -12.19 7.99 14.14
CA ARG A 39 -10.84 7.70 14.68
C ARG A 39 -9.89 8.89 14.51
N SER A 40 -10.16 10.02 15.17
CA SER A 40 -9.41 11.28 15.05
C SER A 40 -7.95 11.20 15.54
N ASP A 41 -7.61 10.18 16.32
CA ASP A 41 -6.29 9.95 16.93
C ASP A 41 -5.24 9.39 15.95
N LEU A 42 -5.65 8.93 14.76
CA LEU A 42 -4.73 8.37 13.78
C LEU A 42 -3.69 9.40 13.32
N PRO A 43 -2.38 9.02 13.23
CA PRO A 43 -1.30 9.98 12.97
C PRO A 43 -1.45 10.78 11.68
N TRP A 44 -2.04 10.19 10.64
CA TRP A 44 -2.26 10.85 9.33
C TRP A 44 -3.49 11.76 9.30
N ARG A 45 -4.31 11.76 10.36
CA ARG A 45 -5.45 12.68 10.54
C ARG A 45 -5.08 13.97 11.25
N LYS A 46 -3.84 14.03 11.76
CA LYS A 46 -3.26 15.25 12.35
C LYS A 46 -2.44 15.96 11.27
N ASN A 47 -2.55 17.31 11.23
CA ASN A 47 -1.82 18.15 10.26
C ASN A 47 -2.03 17.66 8.79
N VAL A 48 -3.27 17.58 8.37
CA VAL A 48 -3.68 17.05 7.07
C VAL A 48 -3.09 17.88 5.93
N THR A 49 -2.33 17.23 5.05
CA THR A 49 -1.80 17.79 3.80
C THR A 49 -1.92 16.74 2.69
N ALA A 50 -1.94 17.14 1.43
CA ALA A 50 -1.99 16.20 0.30
C ALA A 50 -0.85 15.17 0.35
N TYR A 51 0.35 15.60 0.75
CA TYR A 51 1.50 14.74 0.95
C TYR A 51 1.23 13.66 2.03
N ARG A 52 0.77 14.05 3.21
CA ARG A 52 0.52 13.11 4.32
C ARG A 52 -0.63 12.15 4.01
N VAL A 53 -1.67 12.63 3.34
CA VAL A 53 -2.78 11.79 2.87
C VAL A 53 -2.26 10.79 1.84
N TRP A 54 -1.50 11.24 0.83
CA TRP A 54 -0.90 10.36 -0.16
C TRP A 54 -0.09 9.24 0.48
N ILE A 55 0.87 9.56 1.35
CA ILE A 55 1.72 8.55 2.01
C ILE A 55 0.88 7.56 2.83
N SER A 56 -0.10 8.04 3.62
CA SER A 56 -0.95 7.16 4.41
C SER A 56 -1.84 6.25 3.56
N GLU A 57 -2.45 6.79 2.50
CA GLU A 57 -3.29 6.01 1.58
C GLU A 57 -2.48 4.89 0.91
N ILE A 58 -1.26 5.19 0.44
CA ILE A 58 -0.39 4.16 -0.13
C ILE A 58 0.02 3.12 0.91
N MET A 59 0.36 3.52 2.14
CA MET A 59 0.71 2.57 3.22
C MET A 59 -0.46 1.68 3.63
N LEU A 60 -1.69 2.20 3.60
CA LEU A 60 -2.91 1.49 3.98
C LEU A 60 -3.41 0.51 2.90
N GLN A 61 -2.93 0.60 1.65
CA GLN A 61 -3.30 -0.38 0.62
C GLN A 61 -2.95 -1.80 1.09
N GLN A 62 -3.97 -2.65 1.27
CA GLN A 62 -3.85 -4.06 1.70
C GLN A 62 -3.12 -4.26 3.04
N THR A 63 -2.99 -3.23 3.87
CA THR A 63 -2.29 -3.29 5.16
C THR A 63 -3.18 -2.76 6.28
N GLN A 64 -3.17 -3.44 7.43
CA GLN A 64 -4.00 -3.04 8.58
C GLN A 64 -3.47 -1.75 9.23
N VAL A 65 -4.38 -0.92 9.72
CA VAL A 65 -4.10 0.37 10.40
C VAL A 65 -3.04 0.22 11.50
N LYS A 66 -3.18 -0.75 12.39
CA LYS A 66 -2.23 -0.98 13.50
C LYS A 66 -0.80 -1.24 13.02
N THR A 67 -0.66 -1.89 11.87
CA THR A 67 0.66 -2.15 11.26
C THR A 67 1.22 -0.87 10.63
N VAL A 68 0.39 -0.04 10.00
CA VAL A 68 0.84 1.18 9.31
C VAL A 68 1.29 2.27 10.29
N ILE A 69 0.69 2.39 11.47
CA ILE A 69 0.97 3.47 12.43
C ILE A 69 2.48 3.68 12.68
N PRO A 70 3.26 2.67 13.10
CA PRO A 70 4.69 2.86 13.36
C PRO A 70 5.48 3.22 12.09
N PHE A 71 5.15 2.64 10.94
CA PHE A 71 5.82 2.93 9.68
C PHE A 71 5.55 4.36 9.20
N PHE A 72 4.29 4.80 9.30
CA PHE A 72 3.93 6.17 8.94
C PHE A 72 4.66 7.20 9.82
N LYS A 73 4.70 6.98 11.14
CA LYS A 73 5.46 7.85 12.06
C LYS A 73 6.92 7.92 11.65
N LYS A 74 7.61 6.78 11.52
CA LYS A 74 9.02 6.71 11.12
C LYS A 74 9.28 7.39 9.77
N PHE A 75 8.39 7.20 8.80
CA PHE A 75 8.51 7.81 7.47
C PHE A 75 8.36 9.34 7.51
N ILE A 76 7.35 9.84 8.25
CA ILE A 76 7.10 11.28 8.37
C ILE A 76 8.14 11.97 9.25
N ASP A 77 8.69 11.29 10.24
CA ASP A 77 9.81 11.82 11.04
C ASP A 77 11.05 12.03 10.16
N ARG A 78 11.34 11.10 9.24
CA ARG A 78 12.46 11.22 8.30
C ARG A 78 12.17 12.20 7.15
N TYR A 79 10.95 12.16 6.62
CA TYR A 79 10.50 12.98 5.48
C TYR A 79 9.19 13.70 5.85
N PRO A 80 9.22 14.78 6.61
CA PRO A 80 8.03 15.46 7.12
C PRO A 80 7.16 16.11 6.04
N ASN A 81 7.73 16.38 4.87
CA ASN A 81 7.05 17.03 3.76
C ASN A 81 7.66 16.61 2.41
N LEU A 82 7.02 17.05 1.33
CA LEU A 82 7.47 16.73 -0.03
C LEU A 82 8.87 17.26 -0.33
N LYS A 83 9.23 18.43 0.20
CA LYS A 83 10.58 19.02 0.02
C LYS A 83 11.65 18.11 0.64
N SER A 84 11.44 17.56 1.81
CA SER A 84 12.39 16.62 2.42
C SER A 84 12.42 15.27 1.70
N LEU A 85 11.27 14.80 1.16
CA LEU A 85 11.22 13.56 0.38
C LEU A 85 11.94 13.73 -0.97
N SER A 86 12.04 14.94 -1.52
CA SER A 86 12.64 15.17 -2.84
C SER A 86 14.10 14.71 -2.94
N SER A 87 14.86 14.77 -1.85
CA SER A 87 16.24 14.31 -1.79
C SER A 87 16.41 12.80 -1.57
N ALA A 88 15.32 12.08 -1.22
CA ALA A 88 15.38 10.66 -0.95
C ALA A 88 15.61 9.86 -2.22
N ASN A 89 16.55 8.93 -2.19
CA ASN A 89 16.69 7.92 -3.23
C ASN A 89 15.76 6.73 -2.98
N GLU A 90 15.62 5.84 -3.98
CA GLU A 90 14.77 4.66 -3.89
C GLU A 90 15.15 3.75 -2.72
N GLU A 91 16.46 3.57 -2.48
CA GLU A 91 17.00 2.69 -1.45
C GLU A 91 16.62 3.16 -0.04
N GLU A 92 16.70 4.46 0.22
CA GLU A 92 16.27 5.04 1.50
C GLU A 92 14.77 4.85 1.75
N ILE A 93 13.93 5.01 0.71
CA ILE A 93 12.48 4.77 0.83
C ILE A 93 12.20 3.29 1.09
N LEU A 94 12.88 2.38 0.38
CA LEU A 94 12.73 0.93 0.57
C LEU A 94 13.22 0.49 1.96
N ALA A 95 14.28 1.09 2.48
CA ALA A 95 14.78 0.83 3.84
C ALA A 95 13.74 1.16 4.91
N LEU A 96 13.08 2.33 4.80
CA LEU A 96 11.99 2.73 5.70
C LEU A 96 10.75 1.85 5.56
N TRP A 97 10.60 1.16 4.42
CA TRP A 97 9.47 0.28 4.13
C TRP A 97 9.70 -1.17 4.58
N THR A 98 10.92 -1.51 5.00
CA THR A 98 11.31 -2.88 5.38
C THR A 98 10.39 -3.42 6.48
N GLY A 99 9.65 -4.49 6.16
CA GLY A 99 8.69 -5.14 7.07
C GLY A 99 7.23 -4.75 6.87
N LEU A 100 6.91 -3.69 6.13
CA LEU A 100 5.53 -3.30 5.81
C LEU A 100 4.91 -4.20 4.70
N GLY A 101 5.76 -4.76 3.83
CA GLY A 101 5.33 -5.61 2.70
C GLY A 101 4.81 -4.81 1.49
N PHE A 102 4.50 -5.53 0.40
CA PHE A 102 4.06 -4.92 -0.86
C PHE A 102 5.00 -3.80 -1.33
N TYR A 103 6.28 -4.09 -1.45
CA TYR A 103 7.37 -3.13 -1.68
C TYR A 103 7.21 -2.31 -2.96
N ARG A 104 6.47 -2.82 -3.95
CA ARG A 104 6.14 -2.04 -5.17
C ARG A 104 5.44 -0.71 -4.86
N ARG A 105 4.78 -0.60 -3.71
CA ARG A 105 4.20 0.67 -3.25
C ARG A 105 5.28 1.69 -2.91
N ALA A 106 6.38 1.27 -2.29
CA ALA A 106 7.53 2.14 -1.99
C ALA A 106 8.24 2.60 -3.27
N ILE A 107 8.44 1.69 -4.23
CA ILE A 107 8.98 2.00 -5.55
C ILE A 107 8.07 3.01 -6.27
N ASN A 108 6.76 2.83 -6.20
CA ASN A 108 5.80 3.77 -6.78
C ASN A 108 5.83 5.14 -6.10
N ILE A 109 6.05 5.23 -4.78
CA ILE A 109 6.27 6.51 -4.09
C ILE A 109 7.51 7.21 -4.67
N HIS A 110 8.61 6.49 -4.87
CA HIS A 110 9.81 7.06 -5.47
C HIS A 110 9.54 7.57 -6.89
N LYS A 111 8.95 6.75 -7.76
CA LYS A 111 8.60 7.13 -9.14
C LYS A 111 7.64 8.32 -9.18
N ALA A 112 6.61 8.34 -8.33
CA ALA A 112 5.66 9.46 -8.24
C ALA A 112 6.35 10.75 -7.76
N LYS A 113 7.27 10.64 -6.80
CA LYS A 113 8.09 11.75 -6.32
C LYS A 113 8.91 12.37 -7.47
N GLU A 114 9.56 11.56 -8.31
CA GLU A 114 10.33 12.07 -9.46
C GLU A 114 9.43 12.84 -10.43
N ILE A 115 8.23 12.35 -10.75
CA ILE A 115 7.26 13.05 -11.58
C ILE A 115 6.79 14.36 -10.92
N ILE A 116 6.58 14.37 -9.61
CA ILE A 116 6.19 15.59 -8.89
C ILE A 116 7.32 16.64 -8.93
N LEU A 117 8.57 16.20 -8.88
CA LEU A 117 9.73 17.08 -9.00
C LEU A 117 9.84 17.69 -10.40
N SER A 118 9.77 16.86 -11.44
CA SER A 118 9.95 17.30 -12.84
C SER A 118 8.78 18.13 -13.34
N ASP A 119 7.54 17.61 -13.19
CA ASP A 119 6.37 18.15 -13.89
C ASP A 119 5.62 19.20 -13.05
N PHE A 120 5.73 19.13 -11.72
CA PHE A 120 4.97 19.98 -10.80
C PHE A 120 5.84 20.89 -9.92
N LYS A 121 7.14 21.06 -10.25
CA LYS A 121 8.08 21.95 -9.54
C LYS A 121 8.08 21.70 -8.03
N ASN A 122 8.14 20.44 -7.63
CA ASN A 122 8.10 19.99 -6.23
C ASN A 122 6.84 20.46 -5.45
N ARG A 123 5.70 20.59 -6.13
CA ARG A 123 4.41 20.89 -5.52
C ARG A 123 3.45 19.74 -5.80
N PHE A 124 2.75 19.26 -4.80
CA PHE A 124 1.78 18.19 -5.01
C PHE A 124 0.65 18.68 -5.94
N PRO A 125 0.29 17.92 -7.01
CA PRO A 125 -0.72 18.35 -7.96
C PRO A 125 -2.09 18.53 -7.29
N LYS A 126 -2.89 19.46 -7.81
CA LYS A 126 -4.20 19.84 -7.24
C LYS A 126 -5.38 19.38 -8.09
N SER A 127 -5.15 18.83 -9.28
CA SER A 127 -6.24 18.29 -10.11
C SER A 127 -6.32 16.77 -9.96
N PHE A 128 -7.53 16.23 -10.04
CA PHE A 128 -7.74 14.77 -9.99
C PHE A 128 -7.00 14.05 -11.12
N ASP A 129 -7.02 14.61 -12.34
CA ASP A 129 -6.42 14.01 -13.53
C ASP A 129 -4.89 13.94 -13.43
N ASP A 130 -4.25 14.91 -12.79
CA ASP A 130 -2.81 14.88 -12.54
C ASP A 130 -2.46 13.90 -11.41
N ILE A 131 -3.27 13.85 -10.35
CA ILE A 131 -3.04 12.96 -9.21
C ILE A 131 -3.16 11.49 -9.62
N VAL A 132 -4.19 11.14 -10.40
CA VAL A 132 -4.43 9.74 -10.81
C VAL A 132 -3.36 9.19 -11.77
N ARG A 133 -2.60 10.07 -12.44
CA ARG A 133 -1.45 9.68 -13.30
C ARG A 133 -0.22 9.29 -12.51
N LEU A 134 -0.13 9.66 -11.25
CA LEU A 134 1.03 9.32 -10.42
C LEU A 134 1.09 7.82 -10.15
N PRO A 135 2.28 7.19 -10.30
CA PRO A 135 2.46 5.77 -10.05
C PRO A 135 1.92 5.31 -8.69
N GLY A 136 1.12 4.25 -8.71
CA GLY A 136 0.53 3.68 -7.49
C GLY A 136 -0.75 4.36 -6.99
N ILE A 137 -1.20 5.43 -7.64
CA ILE A 137 -2.44 6.14 -7.31
C ILE A 137 -3.54 5.74 -8.30
N GLY A 138 -4.54 5.01 -7.83
CA GLY A 138 -5.76 4.74 -8.57
C GLY A 138 -6.86 5.75 -8.27
N GLU A 139 -7.99 5.66 -8.99
CA GLU A 139 -9.15 6.57 -8.85
C GLU A 139 -9.60 6.75 -7.40
N SER A 140 -9.68 5.68 -6.61
CA SER A 140 -10.10 5.75 -5.21
C SER A 140 -9.10 6.52 -4.33
N THR A 141 -7.80 6.29 -4.52
CA THR A 141 -6.76 7.01 -3.79
C THR A 141 -6.70 8.49 -4.20
N ALA A 142 -6.85 8.79 -5.50
CA ALA A 142 -6.95 10.17 -5.99
C ALA A 142 -8.17 10.88 -5.41
N GLY A 143 -9.33 10.21 -5.40
CA GLY A 143 -10.56 10.72 -4.78
C GLY A 143 -10.38 10.98 -3.27
N ALA A 144 -9.69 10.11 -2.54
CA ALA A 144 -9.38 10.31 -1.12
C ALA A 144 -8.49 11.55 -0.90
N ILE A 145 -7.46 11.73 -1.72
CA ILE A 145 -6.60 12.93 -1.65
C ILE A 145 -7.41 14.20 -1.92
N MET A 146 -8.25 14.21 -2.97
CA MET A 146 -9.09 15.36 -3.29
C MET A 146 -10.06 15.69 -2.15
N SER A 147 -10.72 14.68 -1.60
CA SER A 147 -11.75 14.86 -0.57
C SER A 147 -11.17 15.20 0.80
N ILE A 148 -10.06 14.57 1.18
CA ILE A 148 -9.48 14.74 2.51
C ILE A 148 -8.56 15.97 2.58
N ALA A 149 -7.65 16.13 1.59
CA ALA A 149 -6.66 17.19 1.65
C ALA A 149 -7.14 18.51 1.03
N TYR A 150 -7.86 18.43 -0.08
CA TYR A 150 -8.33 19.62 -0.79
C TYR A 150 -9.80 19.97 -0.51
N GLN A 151 -10.53 19.11 0.20
CA GLN A 151 -11.96 19.25 0.51
C GLN A 151 -12.82 19.46 -0.74
N ILE A 152 -12.40 18.88 -1.85
CA ILE A 152 -13.14 18.87 -3.12
C ILE A 152 -13.88 17.53 -3.21
N PRO A 153 -15.22 17.54 -3.39
CA PRO A 153 -16.01 16.30 -3.46
C PRO A 153 -15.58 15.38 -4.60
N TYR A 154 -15.06 14.21 -4.24
CA TYR A 154 -14.76 13.12 -5.15
C TYR A 154 -15.19 11.79 -4.54
N PRO A 155 -15.81 10.89 -5.32
CA PRO A 155 -16.17 9.56 -4.84
C PRO A 155 -14.90 8.73 -4.58
N ILE A 156 -15.00 7.82 -3.61
CA ILE A 156 -13.99 6.81 -3.31
C ILE A 156 -14.62 5.42 -3.33
N LEU A 157 -13.86 4.41 -3.72
CA LEU A 157 -14.36 3.03 -3.75
C LEU A 157 -13.26 2.03 -3.38
N ASP A 158 -12.72 2.17 -2.16
CA ASP A 158 -11.83 1.16 -1.60
C ASP A 158 -12.63 -0.09 -1.14
N ALA A 159 -11.95 -1.10 -0.63
CA ALA A 159 -12.59 -2.34 -0.21
C ALA A 159 -13.63 -2.14 0.93
N ASN A 160 -13.42 -1.16 1.81
CA ASN A 160 -14.35 -0.84 2.90
C ASN A 160 -15.58 -0.14 2.37
N VAL A 161 -15.38 0.89 1.57
CA VAL A 161 -16.46 1.69 0.94
C VAL A 161 -17.28 0.80 0.01
N LYS A 162 -16.63 0.00 -0.84
CA LYS A 162 -17.29 -0.98 -1.71
C LYS A 162 -18.23 -1.89 -0.92
N ARG A 163 -17.77 -2.40 0.22
CA ARG A 163 -18.57 -3.26 1.09
C ARG A 163 -19.76 -2.53 1.73
N VAL A 164 -19.54 -1.32 2.24
CA VAL A 164 -20.62 -0.51 2.86
C VAL A 164 -21.69 -0.19 1.82
N ILE A 165 -21.32 0.37 0.67
CA ILE A 165 -22.27 0.76 -0.39
C ILE A 165 -23.00 -0.46 -0.95
N SER A 166 -22.29 -1.57 -1.22
CA SER A 166 -22.91 -2.77 -1.76
C SER A 166 -23.98 -3.34 -0.82
N ARG A 167 -23.74 -3.30 0.47
CA ARG A 167 -24.72 -3.76 1.49
C ARG A 167 -25.87 -2.79 1.68
N TYR A 168 -25.55 -1.49 1.75
CA TYR A 168 -26.58 -0.46 1.89
C TYR A 168 -27.58 -0.51 0.74
N GLU A 169 -27.10 -0.62 -0.50
CA GLU A 169 -27.94 -0.67 -1.69
C GLU A 169 -28.38 -2.09 -2.10
N SER A 170 -27.94 -3.13 -1.38
CA SER A 170 -28.18 -4.54 -1.71
C SER A 170 -27.79 -4.91 -3.14
N VAL A 171 -26.60 -4.49 -3.56
CA VAL A 171 -26.02 -4.81 -4.88
C VAL A 171 -24.85 -5.75 -4.75
N GLY A 172 -24.63 -6.60 -5.76
CA GLY A 172 -23.47 -7.49 -5.80
C GLY A 172 -22.16 -6.69 -5.74
N ASN A 173 -21.14 -7.28 -5.13
CA ASN A 173 -19.80 -6.70 -5.02
C ASN A 173 -18.73 -7.62 -5.63
N ASP A 174 -19.13 -8.45 -6.60
CA ASP A 174 -18.19 -9.26 -7.36
C ASP A 174 -17.16 -8.38 -8.09
N SER A 175 -16.09 -9.00 -8.57
CA SER A 175 -15.00 -8.30 -9.26
C SER A 175 -15.29 -7.98 -10.74
N THR A 176 -16.54 -8.21 -11.21
CA THR A 176 -16.88 -7.93 -12.61
C THR A 176 -16.86 -6.43 -12.90
N HIS A 177 -16.51 -6.09 -14.13
CA HIS A 177 -16.50 -4.70 -14.60
C HIS A 177 -17.88 -4.03 -14.45
N LYS A 178 -18.98 -4.77 -14.73
CA LYS A 178 -20.36 -4.28 -14.58
C LYS A 178 -20.69 -3.93 -13.13
N SER A 179 -20.32 -4.80 -12.19
CA SER A 179 -20.52 -4.57 -10.76
C SER A 179 -19.70 -3.37 -10.26
N ASN A 180 -18.44 -3.25 -10.66
CA ASN A 180 -17.60 -2.11 -10.32
C ASN A 180 -18.16 -0.79 -10.84
N LYS A 181 -18.59 -0.73 -12.11
CA LYS A 181 -19.19 0.48 -12.70
C LYS A 181 -20.45 0.93 -11.94
N LYS A 182 -21.32 -0.03 -11.55
CA LYS A 182 -22.50 0.25 -10.74
C LYS A 182 -22.14 0.80 -9.36
N LEU A 183 -21.14 0.22 -8.69
CA LEU A 183 -20.69 0.66 -7.37
C LEU A 183 -20.03 2.04 -7.41
N TRP A 184 -19.27 2.37 -8.45
CA TRP A 184 -18.76 3.73 -8.66
C TRP A 184 -19.88 4.75 -8.85
N ALA A 185 -20.90 4.43 -9.64
CA ALA A 185 -22.07 5.29 -9.80
C ALA A 185 -22.81 5.53 -8.47
N LEU A 186 -22.96 4.48 -7.64
CA LEU A 186 -23.55 4.59 -6.31
C LEU A 186 -22.65 5.38 -5.34
N SER A 187 -21.34 5.16 -5.39
CA SER A 187 -20.40 5.97 -4.60
C SER A 187 -20.52 7.45 -4.94
N ASN A 188 -20.57 7.77 -6.24
CA ASN A 188 -20.75 9.14 -6.68
C ASN A 188 -22.09 9.73 -6.21
N LYS A 189 -23.20 8.96 -6.32
CA LYS A 189 -24.54 9.37 -5.85
C LYS A 189 -24.55 9.73 -4.36
N HIS A 190 -23.79 8.99 -3.54
CA HIS A 190 -23.76 9.20 -2.10
C HIS A 190 -22.66 10.15 -1.62
N THR A 191 -21.77 10.60 -2.50
CA THR A 191 -20.73 11.57 -2.16
C THR A 191 -21.37 12.96 -1.96
N PRO A 192 -21.30 13.54 -0.74
CA PRO A 192 -21.97 14.80 -0.46
C PRO A 192 -21.19 15.99 -1.03
N SER A 193 -21.89 17.09 -1.27
CA SER A 193 -21.29 18.36 -1.67
C SER A 193 -20.63 19.13 -0.51
N LYS A 194 -21.09 18.88 0.72
CA LYS A 194 -20.60 19.50 1.97
C LYS A 194 -20.06 18.45 2.91
N ASN A 195 -19.20 18.85 3.85
CA ASN A 195 -18.60 17.93 4.85
C ASN A 195 -17.91 16.71 4.23
N ILE A 196 -17.35 16.86 3.04
CA ILE A 196 -16.73 15.77 2.28
C ILE A 196 -15.61 15.09 3.05
N PHE A 197 -14.80 15.84 3.81
CA PHE A 197 -13.77 15.29 4.70
C PHE A 197 -14.37 14.29 5.68
N SER A 198 -15.40 14.71 6.43
CA SER A 198 -16.06 13.88 7.45
C SER A 198 -16.74 12.66 6.84
N TYR A 199 -17.37 12.82 5.68
CA TYR A 199 -17.97 11.71 4.94
C TYR A 199 -16.92 10.69 4.49
N THR A 200 -15.87 11.15 3.82
CA THR A 200 -14.83 10.27 3.26
C THR A 200 -14.12 9.48 4.35
N GLN A 201 -13.73 10.14 5.44
CA GLN A 201 -13.15 9.47 6.61
C GLN A 201 -14.17 8.55 7.29
N GLY A 202 -15.41 8.99 7.42
CA GLY A 202 -16.47 8.26 8.11
C GLY A 202 -16.88 6.96 7.41
N ILE A 203 -17.03 6.97 6.10
CA ILE A 203 -17.41 5.75 5.37
C ILE A 203 -16.29 4.70 5.38
N MET A 204 -15.02 5.11 5.33
CA MET A 204 -13.88 4.22 5.51
C MET A 204 -13.84 3.65 6.92
N ASP A 205 -14.06 4.49 7.95
CA ASP A 205 -14.10 4.07 9.35
C ASP A 205 -15.24 3.10 9.61
N LEU A 206 -16.43 3.40 9.13
CA LEU A 206 -17.61 2.53 9.26
C LEU A 206 -17.33 1.14 8.67
N GLY A 207 -16.72 1.09 7.49
CA GLY A 207 -16.29 -0.17 6.88
C GLY A 207 -15.25 -0.91 7.68
N ALA A 208 -14.31 -0.20 8.29
CA ALA A 208 -13.22 -0.81 9.05
C ALA A 208 -13.64 -1.29 10.46
N THR A 209 -14.61 -0.61 11.12
CA THR A 209 -14.90 -0.81 12.55
C THR A 209 -16.28 -1.41 12.85
N ILE A 210 -17.24 -1.24 11.95
CA ILE A 210 -18.63 -1.70 12.16
C ILE A 210 -19.07 -2.67 11.07
N CYS A 211 -19.00 -2.26 9.80
CA CYS A 211 -19.45 -3.08 8.68
C CYS A 211 -18.38 -4.10 8.27
N HIS A 212 -18.01 -5.01 9.20
CA HIS A 212 -16.99 -6.03 8.96
C HIS A 212 -17.38 -7.02 7.86
N ASN A 213 -16.37 -7.69 7.26
CA ASN A 213 -16.59 -8.59 6.13
C ASN A 213 -17.51 -9.77 6.50
N SER A 214 -17.19 -10.51 7.55
CA SER A 214 -17.90 -11.74 7.94
C SER A 214 -19.00 -11.52 8.98
N LYS A 215 -18.80 -10.60 9.92
CA LYS A 215 -19.73 -10.36 11.04
C LYS A 215 -19.91 -8.84 11.22
N PRO A 216 -20.77 -8.19 10.43
CA PRO A 216 -21.06 -6.77 10.61
C PRO A 216 -21.84 -6.56 11.92
N ASN A 217 -21.51 -5.50 12.65
CA ASN A 217 -22.21 -5.12 13.87
C ASN A 217 -23.36 -4.17 13.55
N CYS A 218 -24.45 -4.71 12.98
CA CYS A 218 -25.59 -3.93 12.52
C CYS A 218 -26.32 -3.20 13.65
N GLY A 219 -26.35 -3.76 14.88
CA GLY A 219 -27.07 -3.18 16.01
C GLY A 219 -26.53 -1.83 16.50
N ILE A 220 -25.29 -1.47 16.14
CA ILE A 220 -24.72 -0.14 16.44
C ILE A 220 -24.40 0.67 15.18
N CYS A 221 -24.83 0.17 14.01
CA CYS A 221 -24.54 0.81 12.74
C CYS A 221 -25.45 2.03 12.53
N PRO A 222 -24.91 3.21 12.21
CA PRO A 222 -25.74 4.40 11.97
C PRO A 222 -26.64 4.28 10.73
N LEU A 223 -26.37 3.28 9.88
CA LEU A 223 -27.12 3.03 8.64
C LEU A 223 -28.16 1.92 8.78
N GLN A 224 -28.37 1.34 9.98
CA GLN A 224 -29.13 0.10 10.14
C GLN A 224 -30.57 0.21 9.60
N ASP A 225 -31.24 1.34 9.80
CA ASP A 225 -32.66 1.52 9.45
C ASP A 225 -32.89 1.63 7.93
N ASP A 226 -31.92 2.21 7.22
CA ASP A 226 -32.00 2.41 5.76
C ASP A 226 -31.20 1.35 4.98
N CYS A 227 -30.45 0.49 5.65
CA CYS A 227 -29.58 -0.48 4.99
C CYS A 227 -30.36 -1.69 4.50
N LYS A 228 -30.44 -1.87 3.18
CA LYS A 228 -31.19 -2.98 2.54
C LYS A 228 -30.68 -4.38 2.91
N SER A 229 -29.46 -4.48 3.47
CA SER A 229 -28.85 -5.75 3.91
C SER A 229 -28.65 -5.80 5.42
N ALA A 230 -29.23 -4.89 6.22
CA ALA A 230 -29.10 -4.93 7.67
C ALA A 230 -29.61 -6.27 8.22
N PHE A 231 -28.90 -6.84 9.20
CA PHE A 231 -29.23 -8.09 9.87
C PHE A 231 -29.40 -9.33 8.97
N LYS A 232 -29.19 -9.21 7.65
CA LYS A 232 -29.24 -10.38 6.76
C LYS A 232 -28.02 -11.26 6.98
N VAL A 233 -28.22 -12.57 7.01
CA VAL A 233 -27.12 -13.53 7.07
C VAL A 233 -26.29 -13.39 5.80
N ILE A 234 -25.05 -12.95 5.97
CA ILE A 234 -24.10 -12.84 4.87
C ILE A 234 -23.47 -14.22 4.70
N THR A 235 -24.11 -15.06 3.90
CA THR A 235 -23.46 -16.26 3.39
C THR A 235 -22.39 -15.81 2.40
N SER A 236 -21.20 -15.46 2.91
CA SER A 236 -20.05 -15.49 2.04
C SER A 236 -19.92 -16.91 1.54
N LYS A 237 -20.13 -17.17 0.26
CA LYS A 237 -19.62 -18.40 -0.34
C LYS A 237 -18.18 -18.49 0.14
N LYS A 238 -17.88 -19.44 1.00
CA LYS A 238 -16.49 -19.79 1.32
C LYS A 238 -15.90 -20.22 -0.02
N GLU A 239 -15.33 -19.29 -0.74
CA GLU A 239 -14.35 -19.69 -1.76
C GLU A 239 -13.37 -20.56 -1.00
N THR A 240 -13.32 -21.82 -1.35
CA THR A 240 -12.29 -22.73 -0.85
C THR A 240 -10.98 -22.02 -1.14
N LYS A 241 -10.34 -21.51 -0.09
CA LYS A 241 -9.05 -20.83 -0.23
C LYS A 241 -8.13 -21.83 -0.92
N LYS A 242 -7.90 -21.64 -2.23
CA LYS A 242 -6.84 -22.37 -2.91
C LYS A 242 -5.60 -22.19 -2.08
N GLN A 243 -4.97 -23.28 -1.68
CA GLN A 243 -3.70 -23.20 -0.98
C GLN A 243 -2.72 -22.45 -1.90
N ASN A 244 -2.07 -21.42 -1.35
CA ASN A 244 -1.04 -20.73 -2.11
C ASN A 244 0.03 -21.74 -2.52
N PRO A 245 0.53 -21.69 -3.76
CA PRO A 245 1.65 -22.50 -4.17
C PRO A 245 2.86 -22.23 -3.28
N THR A 246 3.71 -23.22 -3.09
CA THR A 246 4.95 -23.07 -2.33
C THR A 246 6.14 -23.03 -3.28
N LYS A 247 6.97 -21.97 -3.17
CA LYS A 247 8.23 -21.84 -3.88
C LYS A 247 9.38 -22.12 -2.92
N LYS A 248 10.27 -23.04 -3.26
CA LYS A 248 11.52 -23.27 -2.57
C LYS A 248 12.57 -22.30 -3.09
N ILE A 249 13.33 -21.71 -2.19
CA ILE A 249 14.41 -20.76 -2.50
C ILE A 249 15.62 -21.13 -1.67
N ASN A 250 16.75 -21.27 -2.34
CA ASN A 250 18.03 -21.53 -1.70
C ASN A 250 18.92 -20.30 -1.84
N PHE A 251 19.35 -19.75 -0.70
CA PHE A 251 20.27 -18.63 -0.66
C PHE A 251 21.64 -19.06 -0.13
N VAL A 252 22.66 -18.37 -0.61
CA VAL A 252 24.01 -18.37 -0.04
C VAL A 252 24.30 -16.99 0.52
N LEU A 253 24.63 -16.94 1.80
CA LEU A 253 25.01 -15.72 2.51
C LEU A 253 26.50 -15.80 2.89
N ALA A 254 27.35 -15.10 2.15
CA ALA A 254 28.73 -14.93 2.53
C ALA A 254 28.85 -13.89 3.64
N ARG A 255 29.53 -14.24 4.74
CA ARG A 255 29.86 -13.38 5.88
C ARG A 255 31.36 -13.22 6.00
N SER A 256 31.80 -12.03 6.34
CA SER A 256 33.21 -11.78 6.77
C SER A 256 33.17 -10.82 7.95
N ASN A 257 33.49 -11.32 9.14
CA ASN A 257 33.22 -10.62 10.41
C ASN A 257 31.75 -10.16 10.48
N ASP A 258 31.51 -8.86 10.74
CA ASP A 258 30.17 -8.26 10.78
C ASP A 258 29.65 -7.80 9.41
N SER A 259 30.24 -8.21 8.31
CA SER A 259 29.84 -7.80 6.96
C SER A 259 29.24 -8.96 6.17
N PHE A 260 28.15 -8.69 5.45
CA PHE A 260 27.38 -9.65 4.69
C PHE A 260 27.35 -9.27 3.21
N LEU A 261 27.56 -10.24 2.32
CA LEU A 261 27.48 -10.03 0.88
C LEU A 261 26.02 -10.15 0.42
N LEU A 262 25.51 -9.05 -0.11
CA LEU A 262 24.15 -8.94 -0.56
C LEU A 262 24.07 -8.54 -2.03
N PHE A 263 23.04 -9.02 -2.71
CA PHE A 263 22.75 -8.77 -4.11
C PHE A 263 21.43 -8.02 -4.25
N LYS A 264 21.39 -7.02 -5.13
CA LYS A 264 20.14 -6.31 -5.41
C LYS A 264 19.31 -7.11 -6.40
N LYS A 265 18.11 -7.52 -6.01
CA LYS A 265 17.16 -8.16 -6.91
C LYS A 265 16.73 -7.18 -7.99
N LEU A 266 17.06 -7.50 -9.22
CA LEU A 266 16.59 -6.81 -10.41
C LEU A 266 15.17 -7.26 -10.74
N GLU A 267 14.54 -6.66 -11.73
CA GLU A 267 13.12 -6.65 -12.05
C GLU A 267 12.40 -8.01 -12.08
N GLU A 268 11.04 -7.97 -11.91
CA GLU A 268 10.07 -9.06 -12.06
C GLU A 268 10.01 -10.12 -10.93
N SER A 269 10.58 -9.88 -9.78
CA SER A 269 10.46 -10.80 -8.64
C SER A 269 9.56 -10.24 -7.53
N PHE A 270 9.06 -11.13 -6.65
CA PHE A 270 8.28 -10.72 -5.48
C PHE A 270 9.05 -9.83 -4.48
N TRP A 271 10.37 -9.67 -4.62
CA TRP A 271 11.26 -8.81 -3.83
C TRP A 271 12.07 -7.84 -4.70
N GLU A 272 11.47 -7.39 -5.80
CA GLU A 272 12.06 -6.40 -6.73
C GLU A 272 12.64 -5.20 -5.96
N GLY A 273 13.86 -4.81 -6.30
CA GLY A 273 14.58 -3.67 -5.73
C GLY A 273 15.20 -3.90 -4.35
N LEU A 274 14.94 -5.06 -3.71
CA LEU A 274 15.45 -5.37 -2.39
C LEU A 274 16.81 -6.07 -2.43
N TRP A 275 17.56 -5.94 -1.32
CA TRP A 275 18.82 -6.63 -1.11
C TRP A 275 18.56 -8.00 -0.45
N THR A 276 19.12 -9.05 -1.03
CA THR A 276 19.04 -10.45 -0.54
C THR A 276 20.40 -11.11 -0.62
N PRO A 277 20.62 -12.23 0.08
CA PRO A 277 21.73 -13.12 -0.25
C PRO A 277 21.64 -13.58 -1.71
N LEU A 278 22.70 -14.18 -2.24
CA LEU A 278 22.69 -14.76 -3.57
C LEU A 278 21.67 -15.91 -3.63
N GLU A 279 20.71 -15.83 -4.56
CA GLU A 279 19.80 -16.94 -4.84
C GLU A 279 20.55 -17.96 -5.70
N LEU A 280 20.66 -19.20 -5.21
CA LEU A 280 21.29 -20.27 -5.95
C LEU A 280 20.42 -20.69 -7.13
N ASP A 281 20.98 -20.62 -8.33
CA ASP A 281 20.47 -21.32 -9.49
C ASP A 281 21.18 -22.67 -9.57
N PRO A 282 20.45 -23.81 -9.58
CA PRO A 282 21.07 -25.13 -9.71
C PRO A 282 21.96 -25.29 -10.95
N ASN A 283 21.76 -24.47 -11.98
CA ASN A 283 22.46 -24.52 -13.24
C ASN A 283 23.68 -23.57 -13.32
N HIS A 284 23.85 -22.71 -12.30
CA HIS A 284 24.95 -21.77 -12.28
C HIS A 284 25.83 -21.96 -11.05
N PRO A 285 27.16 -22.10 -11.21
CA PRO A 285 28.09 -22.21 -10.08
C PRO A 285 28.09 -20.90 -9.27
N LEU A 286 28.51 -20.99 -8.03
CA LEU A 286 28.77 -19.80 -7.20
C LEU A 286 29.78 -18.88 -7.92
N PRO A 287 29.55 -17.55 -7.93
CA PRO A 287 30.44 -16.62 -8.59
C PRO A 287 31.78 -16.38 -7.83
N TRP A 288 32.05 -17.21 -6.81
CA TRP A 288 33.30 -17.25 -6.03
C TRP A 288 33.71 -18.70 -5.75
N LYS A 289 35.00 -18.92 -5.37
CA LYS A 289 35.54 -20.25 -5.09
C LYS A 289 35.00 -20.84 -3.79
N ASP A 290 34.76 -22.15 -3.81
CA ASP A 290 34.09 -22.94 -2.76
C ASP A 290 35.00 -23.53 -1.67
N ASP A 291 36.19 -23.00 -1.43
CA ASP A 291 37.15 -23.60 -0.46
C ASP A 291 36.74 -23.38 1.02
N ILE A 292 35.41 -23.25 1.30
CA ILE A 292 34.96 -22.86 2.64
C ILE A 292 33.77 -23.70 3.07
N GLU A 293 33.81 -24.18 4.29
CA GLU A 293 32.72 -24.94 4.89
C GLU A 293 31.50 -24.06 5.23
N THR A 294 30.33 -24.64 5.06
CA THR A 294 29.07 -24.04 5.56
C THR A 294 29.11 -24.03 7.07
N ILE A 295 29.03 -22.86 7.70
CA ILE A 295 29.03 -22.75 9.17
C ILE A 295 27.66 -22.87 9.79
N GLU A 296 26.60 -22.51 9.04
CA GLU A 296 25.24 -22.53 9.53
C GLU A 296 24.24 -22.72 8.37
N GLU A 297 23.18 -23.48 8.63
CA GLU A 297 22.03 -23.64 7.72
C GLU A 297 20.76 -23.19 8.43
N ILE A 298 20.04 -22.24 7.83
CA ILE A 298 18.80 -21.69 8.37
C ILE A 298 17.65 -21.96 7.41
N ASN A 299 16.59 -22.56 7.94
CA ASN A 299 15.35 -22.83 7.20
C ASN A 299 14.22 -21.95 7.72
N ILE A 300 13.56 -21.20 6.82
CA ILE A 300 12.46 -20.28 7.15
C ILE A 300 11.26 -20.50 6.23
N LYS A 301 10.08 -20.60 6.83
CA LYS A 301 8.80 -20.54 6.09
C LYS A 301 8.25 -19.12 6.15
N HIS A 302 8.06 -18.50 5.00
CA HIS A 302 7.52 -17.14 4.89
C HIS A 302 6.29 -17.12 3.98
N LYS A 303 5.21 -16.44 4.43
CA LYS A 303 3.96 -16.37 3.69
C LYS A 303 3.80 -14.99 3.04
N LEU A 304 3.60 -15.00 1.72
CA LEU A 304 3.12 -13.85 0.97
C LEU A 304 1.62 -14.00 0.71
N SER A 305 0.97 -12.96 0.19
CA SER A 305 -0.47 -12.98 -0.10
C SER A 305 -0.89 -14.04 -1.11
N HIS A 306 -0.01 -14.38 -2.05
CA HIS A 306 -0.27 -15.28 -3.18
C HIS A 306 0.71 -16.47 -3.28
N LEU A 307 1.69 -16.54 -2.39
CA LEU A 307 2.79 -17.50 -2.48
C LEU A 307 3.30 -17.84 -1.07
N ASN A 308 3.59 -19.09 -0.80
CA ASN A 308 4.36 -19.52 0.36
C ASN A 308 5.83 -19.68 -0.08
N LEU A 309 6.74 -19.22 0.74
CA LEU A 309 8.18 -19.38 0.52
C LEU A 309 8.74 -20.36 1.55
N ASP A 310 9.48 -21.34 1.06
CA ASP A 310 10.31 -22.25 1.85
C ASP A 310 11.77 -21.86 1.54
N ILE A 311 12.37 -21.13 2.47
CA ILE A 311 13.65 -20.45 2.26
C ILE A 311 14.72 -21.19 3.05
N LYS A 312 15.74 -21.68 2.34
CA LYS A 312 16.95 -22.24 2.91
C LYS A 312 18.09 -21.24 2.71
N VAL A 313 18.82 -20.91 3.75
CA VAL A 313 19.99 -20.03 3.70
C VAL A 313 21.19 -20.76 4.26
N ASN A 314 22.20 -20.95 3.43
CA ASN A 314 23.50 -21.49 3.84
C ASN A 314 24.45 -20.31 4.08
N ILE A 315 25.02 -20.23 5.29
CA ILE A 315 25.94 -19.15 5.67
C ILE A 315 27.37 -19.68 5.60
N TYR A 316 28.22 -18.93 4.93
CA TYR A 316 29.64 -19.23 4.75
C TYR A 316 30.49 -18.11 5.34
N GLU A 317 31.47 -18.47 6.17
CA GLU A 317 32.40 -17.51 6.78
C GLU A 317 33.65 -17.33 5.92
N TYR A 318 34.03 -16.11 5.67
CA TYR A 318 35.22 -15.73 4.90
C TYR A 318 36.18 -14.90 5.75
N LYS A 319 37.48 -15.18 5.68
CA LYS A 319 38.50 -14.43 6.40
C LYS A 319 38.62 -12.98 5.98
N LYS A 320 38.23 -12.65 4.73
CA LYS A 320 38.34 -11.30 4.15
C LYS A 320 37.19 -11.03 3.18
N ILE A 321 36.81 -9.77 3.08
CA ILE A 321 35.96 -9.26 2.02
C ILE A 321 36.66 -9.41 0.66
N PHE A 322 35.95 -9.87 -0.35
CA PHE A 322 36.45 -10.07 -1.70
C PHE A 322 35.56 -9.33 -2.74
N LYS A 323 36.17 -9.13 -3.92
CA LYS A 323 35.45 -8.56 -5.08
C LYS A 323 34.98 -9.66 -6.01
N LEU A 324 33.75 -9.51 -6.53
CA LEU A 324 33.18 -10.43 -7.51
C LEU A 324 33.40 -9.90 -8.94
N LYS A 325 33.66 -10.82 -9.86
CA LYS A 325 33.62 -10.56 -11.31
C LYS A 325 32.21 -10.95 -11.80
N THR A 326 31.26 -10.03 -11.65
CA THR A 326 29.85 -10.25 -12.05
C THR A 326 29.23 -8.93 -12.53
N ASN A 327 28.23 -9.03 -13.41
CA ASN A 327 27.42 -7.89 -13.83
C ASN A 327 26.30 -7.60 -12.83
N GLU A 328 26.08 -8.46 -11.83
CA GLU A 328 25.07 -8.25 -10.82
C GLU A 328 25.49 -7.13 -9.84
N LYS A 329 24.49 -6.35 -9.40
CA LYS A 329 24.73 -5.32 -8.40
C LYS A 329 24.81 -5.95 -7.02
N TYR A 330 25.98 -5.93 -6.42
CA TYR A 330 26.24 -6.47 -5.09
C TYR A 330 26.92 -5.46 -4.17
N LYS A 331 26.81 -5.69 -2.87
CA LYS A 331 27.52 -4.93 -1.82
C LYS A 331 27.87 -5.83 -0.64
N TRP A 332 29.02 -5.59 -0.04
CA TRP A 332 29.30 -5.99 1.33
C TRP A 332 28.69 -4.94 2.28
N VAL A 333 27.78 -5.37 3.14
CA VAL A 333 27.05 -4.51 4.07
C VAL A 333 27.39 -4.90 5.49
N ASN A 334 27.93 -3.96 6.26
CA ASN A 334 28.18 -4.19 7.68
C ASN A 334 26.85 -4.24 8.44
N LYS A 335 26.73 -5.10 9.43
CA LYS A 335 25.55 -5.31 10.28
C LYS A 335 25.02 -4.00 10.88
N SER A 336 25.90 -3.10 11.31
CA SER A 336 25.53 -1.77 11.84
C SER A 336 24.83 -0.84 10.83
N ASN A 337 24.97 -1.12 9.54
CA ASN A 337 24.39 -0.32 8.47
C ASN A 337 23.17 -0.98 7.79
N ILE A 338 22.74 -2.15 8.25
CA ILE A 338 21.68 -2.94 7.61
C ILE A 338 20.36 -2.18 7.48
N ASP A 339 20.07 -1.28 8.43
CA ASP A 339 18.87 -0.44 8.43
C ASP A 339 18.81 0.59 7.30
N LYS A 340 19.92 0.81 6.61
CA LYS A 340 19.99 1.71 5.44
C LYS A 340 19.57 1.04 4.12
N PHE A 341 19.34 -0.27 4.16
CA PHE A 341 19.03 -1.08 2.97
C PHE A 341 17.63 -1.66 3.02
N GLY A 342 16.90 -1.56 1.90
CA GLY A 342 15.62 -2.24 1.73
C GLY A 342 15.82 -3.75 1.64
N MET A 343 15.28 -4.50 2.59
CA MET A 343 15.42 -5.97 2.65
C MET A 343 14.09 -6.66 2.92
N PRO A 344 13.90 -7.90 2.46
CA PRO A 344 12.81 -8.73 2.95
C PRO A 344 12.97 -8.97 4.46
N LYS A 345 11.88 -8.86 5.22
CA LYS A 345 11.91 -9.07 6.67
C LYS A 345 12.60 -10.38 7.10
N PRO A 346 12.31 -11.56 6.48
CA PRO A 346 12.99 -12.80 6.87
C PRO A 346 14.51 -12.73 6.70
N ILE A 347 15.00 -12.11 5.63
CA ILE A 347 16.44 -11.95 5.37
C ILE A 347 17.08 -11.01 6.41
N LYS A 348 16.43 -9.86 6.66
CA LYS A 348 16.90 -8.93 7.69
C LYS A 348 17.02 -9.62 9.05
N SER A 349 16.00 -10.40 9.44
CA SER A 349 16.01 -11.13 10.73
C SER A 349 17.10 -12.19 10.82
N ILE A 350 17.52 -12.82 9.73
CA ILE A 350 18.67 -13.72 9.71
C ILE A 350 19.94 -12.94 10.04
N ILE A 351 20.22 -11.87 9.30
CA ILE A 351 21.44 -11.08 9.47
C ILE A 351 21.52 -10.46 10.88
N GLU A 352 20.41 -10.03 11.44
CA GLU A 352 20.35 -9.48 12.81
C GLU A 352 20.73 -10.52 13.88
N LYS A 353 20.50 -11.82 13.62
CA LYS A 353 20.79 -12.92 14.55
C LYS A 353 22.15 -13.56 14.32
N SER A 354 22.66 -13.55 13.09
CA SER A 354 24.01 -14.01 12.74
C SER A 354 25.08 -12.99 13.15
#